data_4ca98ffb3e0a7108844ece4a9e5abe56
#
_entry.id   4ca98ffb3e0a7108844ece4a9e5abe56
#
_cell.length_a   1.000
_cell.length_b   1.000
_cell.length_c   1.000
_cell.angle_alpha   90.00
_cell.angle_beta   90.00
_cell.angle_gamma   90.00
#
_symmetry.space_group_name_H-M   'P 1'
#
loop_
_entity.id
_entity.type
_entity.pdbx_description
1 polymer ?
#
loop_
_entity_poly.entity_id
_entity_poly.type
_entity_poly.pdbx_seq_one_letter_code
_entity_poly.pdbx_strand_id
1 'polypeptide(L)'
;MATVLRHQGPEIPQNITSKVSFFRSQLILFNSRRKHGLLYSLATAGGLFCVPGVLGVIASETEIDLLIERTVPLPFITLMITVGMFVLNDLVDVELDRTSSKKRPIPSGLVSKRQAWTFIILTNGAAVGMLLIRLDLVSIMLVLPMILIGIIYSMTKIALMKRFLLKNIAIAIFYMLCGILGMTSSYGTGLVINNPIVLLHMIAISGIMIFVGSIVNDLGDTEGDREAGRRTIPVVLGGENTIKMLIILLVIMPAISWMLYSTSAEHAYHAISMTAPIGVTIVASLALVRMTSIQKVFEDRDSMRKQHKKWFPLYMVLQSCHVIAALLPL
;
A
#
# COMPACT_ATOMS: atom_id res chain seq x y z
N MET A 1 -43.87 -10.46 30.65
CA MET A 1 -43.89 -9.12 30.01
C MET A 1 -42.52 -8.48 30.27
N ALA A 2 -41.59 -8.58 29.33
CA ALA A 2 -40.27 -8.00 29.43
C ALA A 2 -40.20 -6.87 28.37
N THR A 3 -40.17 -5.63 28.85
CA THR A 3 -40.14 -4.41 28.05
C THR A 3 -38.71 -4.26 27.51
N VAL A 4 -38.55 -4.46 26.19
CA VAL A 4 -37.31 -4.22 25.48
C VAL A 4 -37.11 -2.71 25.35
N LEU A 5 -36.22 -2.12 26.14
CA LEU A 5 -35.76 -0.75 26.00
C LEU A 5 -34.91 -0.68 24.71
N ARG A 6 -35.49 -0.14 23.63
CA ARG A 6 -34.75 0.33 22.46
C ARG A 6 -33.89 1.53 22.89
N HIS A 7 -32.58 1.34 22.96
CA HIS A 7 -31.65 2.46 23.00
C HIS A 7 -31.78 3.20 21.66
N GLN A 8 -32.48 4.32 21.68
CA GLN A 8 -32.40 5.32 20.62
C GLN A 8 -31.01 5.99 20.73
N GLY A 9 -30.13 5.68 19.77
CA GLY A 9 -28.87 6.42 19.62
C GLY A 9 -29.19 7.89 19.36
N PRO A 10 -28.27 8.83 19.67
CA PRO A 10 -28.49 10.26 19.52
C PRO A 10 -28.87 10.57 18.07
N GLU A 11 -30.05 11.16 17.90
CA GLU A 11 -30.51 11.74 16.62
C GLU A 11 -29.50 12.81 16.18
N ILE A 12 -28.77 12.57 15.11
CA ILE A 12 -27.91 13.55 14.48
C ILE A 12 -28.84 14.59 13.83
N PRO A 13 -28.67 15.89 14.13
CA PRO A 13 -29.47 16.93 13.52
C PRO A 13 -29.39 16.86 11.99
N GLN A 14 -30.50 16.64 11.32
CA GLN A 14 -30.61 16.53 9.86
C GLN A 14 -30.30 17.84 9.09
N ASN A 15 -29.81 18.87 9.76
CA ASN A 15 -29.74 20.24 9.22
C ASN A 15 -28.32 20.85 9.13
N ILE A 16 -27.30 20.05 8.75
CA ILE A 16 -26.02 20.62 8.27
C ILE A 16 -25.72 20.04 6.88
N THR A 17 -26.58 20.28 5.91
CA THR A 17 -26.26 20.11 4.51
C THR A 17 -25.92 21.46 3.88
N SER A 18 -24.86 22.11 4.30
CA SER A 18 -24.13 22.98 3.38
C SER A 18 -23.49 22.02 2.37
N LYS A 19 -24.16 21.81 1.24
CA LYS A 19 -23.68 20.96 0.16
C LYS A 19 -22.30 21.45 -0.23
N VAL A 20 -21.27 20.72 0.20
CA VAL A 20 -19.89 20.99 -0.20
C VAL A 20 -19.88 20.99 -1.72
N SER A 21 -19.29 22.03 -2.34
CA SER A 21 -19.21 22.13 -3.80
C SER A 21 -18.55 20.88 -4.38
N PHE A 22 -18.88 20.56 -5.61
CA PHE A 22 -18.32 19.38 -6.28
C PHE A 22 -16.79 19.34 -6.19
N PHE A 23 -16.11 20.40 -6.57
CA PHE A 23 -14.65 20.48 -6.56
C PHE A 23 -14.07 20.28 -5.16
N ARG A 24 -14.64 20.94 -4.15
CA ARG A 24 -14.22 20.78 -2.75
C ARG A 24 -14.41 19.35 -2.24
N SER A 25 -15.47 18.65 -2.67
CA SER A 25 -15.68 17.24 -2.29
C SER A 25 -14.59 16.32 -2.86
N GLN A 26 -14.12 16.57 -4.11
CA GLN A 26 -13.04 15.80 -4.72
C GLN A 26 -11.71 16.01 -3.95
N LEU A 27 -11.40 17.25 -3.56
CA LEU A 27 -10.21 17.55 -2.75
C LEU A 27 -10.27 16.89 -1.36
N ILE A 28 -11.45 16.89 -0.72
CA ILE A 28 -11.64 16.24 0.58
C ILE A 28 -11.38 14.73 0.47
N LEU A 29 -11.92 14.06 -0.55
CA LEU A 29 -11.71 12.63 -0.79
C LEU A 29 -10.24 12.34 -1.07
N PHE A 30 -9.60 13.09 -1.96
CA PHE A 30 -8.17 12.94 -2.24
C PHE A 30 -7.33 13.10 -0.96
N ASN A 31 -7.54 14.19 -0.21
CA ASN A 31 -6.79 14.45 1.01
C ASN A 31 -6.99 13.37 2.09
N SER A 32 -8.18 12.75 2.15
CA SER A 32 -8.45 11.67 3.10
C SER A 32 -7.62 10.41 2.83
N ARG A 33 -7.23 10.17 1.57
CA ARG A 33 -6.53 8.96 1.11
C ARG A 33 -5.14 9.20 0.50
N ARG A 34 -4.70 10.46 0.39
CA ARG A 34 -3.41 10.83 -0.24
C ARG A 34 -2.20 10.10 0.32
N LYS A 35 -2.15 9.85 1.65
CA LYS A 35 -1.02 9.15 2.28
C LYS A 35 -0.90 7.71 1.78
N HIS A 36 -2.02 7.01 1.62
CA HIS A 36 -2.04 5.67 1.05
C HIS A 36 -1.63 5.71 -0.43
N GLY A 37 -2.23 6.61 -1.20
CA GLY A 37 -1.86 6.79 -2.60
C GLY A 37 -0.37 7.09 -2.79
N LEU A 38 0.20 7.99 -2.00
CA LEU A 38 1.64 8.30 -2.01
C LEU A 38 2.50 7.08 -1.65
N LEU A 39 2.10 6.26 -0.67
CA LEU A 39 2.84 5.07 -0.29
C LEU A 39 2.99 4.10 -1.48
N TYR A 40 1.91 3.84 -2.19
CA TYR A 40 1.93 2.94 -3.34
C TYR A 40 2.61 3.57 -4.57
N SER A 41 2.41 4.86 -4.78
CA SER A 41 3.12 5.64 -5.82
C SER A 41 4.63 5.60 -5.62
N LEU A 42 5.10 5.67 -4.37
CA LEU A 42 6.52 5.54 -4.02
C LEU A 42 7.07 4.13 -4.27
N ALA A 43 6.26 3.08 -4.12
CA ALA A 43 6.68 1.74 -4.53
C ALA A 43 6.94 1.67 -6.03
N THR A 44 6.09 2.31 -6.85
CA THR A 44 6.31 2.42 -8.30
C THR A 44 7.56 3.25 -8.61
N ALA A 45 7.74 4.39 -7.94
CA ALA A 45 8.94 5.22 -8.11
C ALA A 45 10.20 4.47 -7.66
N GLY A 46 10.15 3.75 -6.53
CA GLY A 46 11.25 2.89 -6.07
C GLY A 46 11.60 1.81 -7.10
N GLY A 47 10.58 1.18 -7.69
CA GLY A 47 10.76 0.20 -8.77
C GLY A 47 11.43 0.79 -10.01
N LEU A 48 11.07 2.03 -10.40
CA LEU A 48 11.71 2.72 -11.52
C LEU A 48 13.22 2.83 -11.36
N PHE A 49 13.70 3.07 -10.15
CA PHE A 49 15.10 3.37 -9.88
C PHE A 49 15.89 2.20 -9.30
N CYS A 50 15.28 1.05 -8.98
CA CYS A 50 15.98 -0.07 -8.38
C CYS A 50 16.68 -0.99 -9.40
N VAL A 51 16.50 -0.76 -10.71
CA VAL A 51 17.13 -1.58 -11.75
C VAL A 51 18.54 -1.10 -12.01
N PRO A 52 19.57 -1.97 -11.95
CA PRO A 52 20.95 -1.61 -12.25
C PRO A 52 21.09 -1.04 -13.67
N GLY A 53 21.95 -0.03 -13.83
CA GLY A 53 22.20 0.60 -15.15
C GLY A 53 21.26 1.76 -15.50
N VAL A 54 20.24 2.03 -14.69
CA VAL A 54 19.32 3.18 -14.85
C VAL A 54 20.08 4.49 -15.04
N LEU A 55 21.12 4.72 -14.23
CA LEU A 55 21.92 5.95 -14.33
C LEU A 55 22.71 6.04 -15.63
N GLY A 56 23.17 4.93 -16.18
CA GLY A 56 23.85 4.91 -17.47
C GLY A 56 22.91 5.36 -18.59
N VAL A 57 21.64 4.94 -18.54
CA VAL A 57 20.61 5.35 -19.49
C VAL A 57 20.21 6.82 -19.28
N ILE A 58 20.07 7.25 -18.02
CA ILE A 58 19.78 8.66 -17.69
C ILE A 58 20.92 9.59 -18.13
N ALA A 59 22.16 9.11 -18.11
CA ALA A 59 23.33 9.90 -18.52
C ALA A 59 23.48 10.05 -20.06
N SER A 60 22.76 9.23 -20.85
CA SER A 60 22.74 9.40 -22.31
C SER A 60 21.73 10.48 -22.68
N GLU A 61 22.20 11.65 -23.08
CA GLU A 61 21.36 12.84 -23.36
C GLU A 61 20.23 12.59 -24.38
N THR A 62 20.39 11.62 -25.27
CA THR A 62 19.41 11.31 -26.33
C THR A 62 18.18 10.54 -25.85
N GLU A 63 18.18 9.99 -24.65
CA GLU A 63 17.08 9.15 -24.13
C GLU A 63 16.35 9.74 -22.93
N ILE A 64 16.79 10.88 -22.39
CA ILE A 64 16.18 11.50 -21.21
C ILE A 64 14.70 11.82 -21.43
N ASP A 65 14.34 12.42 -22.56
CA ASP A 65 12.95 12.78 -22.86
C ASP A 65 12.07 11.55 -22.95
N LEU A 66 12.54 10.50 -23.61
CA LEU A 66 11.84 9.22 -23.70
C LEU A 66 11.68 8.54 -22.34
N LEU A 67 12.74 8.61 -21.51
CA LEU A 67 12.70 8.10 -20.14
C LEU A 67 11.65 8.84 -19.31
N ILE A 68 11.64 10.16 -19.33
CA ILE A 68 10.67 10.99 -18.62
C ILE A 68 9.25 10.66 -19.07
N GLU A 69 9.01 10.61 -20.37
CA GLU A 69 7.71 10.28 -20.95
C GLU A 69 7.23 8.89 -20.52
N ARG A 70 8.11 7.90 -20.48
CA ARG A 70 7.77 6.52 -20.11
C ARG A 70 7.63 6.30 -18.62
N THR A 71 8.37 7.00 -17.79
CA THR A 71 8.49 6.69 -16.35
C THR A 71 7.65 7.60 -15.46
N VAL A 72 7.68 8.91 -15.70
CA VAL A 72 7.02 9.90 -14.82
C VAL A 72 5.50 9.66 -14.66
N PRO A 73 4.74 9.26 -15.69
CA PRO A 73 3.30 9.02 -15.53
C PRO A 73 2.96 7.86 -14.60
N LEU A 74 3.82 6.85 -14.44
CA LEU A 74 3.50 5.61 -13.72
C LEU A 74 3.21 5.80 -12.23
N PRO A 75 4.02 6.57 -11.46
CA PRO A 75 3.68 6.91 -10.08
C PRO A 75 2.35 7.66 -9.97
N PHE A 76 1.98 8.51 -10.94
CA PHE A 76 0.69 9.19 -10.96
C PHE A 76 -0.45 8.23 -11.27
N ILE A 77 -0.29 7.32 -12.21
CA ILE A 77 -1.26 6.25 -12.51
C ILE A 77 -1.52 5.44 -11.24
N THR A 78 -0.46 4.99 -10.57
CA THR A 78 -0.56 4.24 -9.31
C THR A 78 -1.25 5.06 -8.21
N LEU A 79 -0.91 6.34 -8.07
CA LEU A 79 -1.55 7.26 -7.13
C LEU A 79 -3.06 7.32 -7.38
N MET A 80 -3.47 7.55 -8.63
CA MET A 80 -4.89 7.70 -8.99
C MET A 80 -5.69 6.42 -8.73
N ILE A 81 -5.17 5.26 -9.16
CA ILE A 81 -5.81 3.96 -8.90
C ILE A 81 -5.94 3.74 -7.39
N THR A 82 -4.87 3.94 -6.64
CA THR A 82 -4.85 3.66 -5.21
C THR A 82 -5.84 4.54 -4.46
N VAL A 83 -5.85 5.85 -4.68
CA VAL A 83 -6.81 6.73 -3.98
C VAL A 83 -8.25 6.40 -4.36
N GLY A 84 -8.52 6.08 -5.63
CA GLY A 84 -9.84 5.64 -6.10
C GLY A 84 -10.30 4.36 -5.41
N MET A 85 -9.42 3.34 -5.31
CA MET A 85 -9.72 2.06 -4.65
C MET A 85 -9.94 2.21 -3.14
N PHE A 86 -9.17 3.06 -2.47
CA PHE A 86 -9.40 3.34 -1.04
C PHE A 86 -10.70 4.10 -0.79
N VAL A 87 -11.12 4.99 -1.70
CA VAL A 87 -12.44 5.65 -1.61
C VAL A 87 -13.57 4.65 -1.91
N LEU A 88 -13.37 3.70 -2.84
CA LEU A 88 -14.30 2.60 -3.08
C LEU A 88 -14.50 1.77 -1.81
N ASN A 89 -13.43 1.44 -1.12
CA ASN A 89 -13.50 0.74 0.16
C ASN A 89 -14.29 1.53 1.21
N ASP A 90 -14.05 2.85 1.34
CA ASP A 90 -14.81 3.71 2.25
C ASP A 90 -16.30 3.77 1.88
N LEU A 91 -16.62 3.74 0.60
CA LEU A 91 -18.00 3.76 0.12
C LEU A 91 -18.76 2.46 0.44
N VAL A 92 -18.06 1.32 0.36
CA VAL A 92 -18.64 0.01 0.70
C VAL A 92 -18.80 -0.15 2.22
N ASP A 93 -17.84 0.35 2.99
CA ASP A 93 -17.82 0.23 4.46
C ASP A 93 -18.59 1.36 5.19
N VAL A 94 -19.39 2.19 4.51
CA VAL A 94 -20.07 3.36 5.08
C VAL A 94 -20.80 3.04 6.40
N GLU A 95 -21.61 1.98 6.42
CA GLU A 95 -22.41 1.65 7.60
C GLU A 95 -21.54 1.19 8.78
N LEU A 96 -20.49 0.41 8.51
CA LEU A 96 -19.53 0.00 9.51
C LEU A 96 -18.71 1.18 10.05
N ASP A 97 -18.31 2.09 9.16
CA ASP A 97 -17.52 3.26 9.54
C ASP A 97 -18.34 4.30 10.32
N ARG A 98 -19.66 4.31 10.21
CA ARG A 98 -20.55 5.15 11.04
C ARG A 98 -20.50 4.76 12.52
N THR A 99 -20.38 3.46 12.80
CA THR A 99 -20.29 2.95 14.18
C THR A 99 -18.88 3.05 14.73
N SER A 100 -17.88 3.21 13.84
CA SER A 100 -16.49 3.34 14.23
C SER A 100 -16.14 4.80 14.61
N SER A 101 -15.18 4.97 15.52
CA SER A 101 -14.65 6.31 15.88
C SER A 101 -13.86 7.00 14.75
N LYS A 102 -13.80 6.41 13.54
CA LYS A 102 -13.08 6.98 12.39
C LYS A 102 -13.91 8.08 11.73
N LYS A 103 -13.44 9.33 11.83
CA LYS A 103 -14.06 10.48 11.14
C LYS A 103 -13.71 10.44 9.65
N ARG A 104 -14.51 9.70 8.85
CA ARG A 104 -14.35 9.63 7.39
C ARG A 104 -15.35 10.54 6.67
N PRO A 105 -15.00 11.12 5.51
CA PRO A 105 -15.86 12.09 4.81
C PRO A 105 -17.23 11.54 4.38
N ILE A 106 -17.28 10.28 3.93
CA ILE A 106 -18.53 9.67 3.44
C ILE A 106 -19.46 9.28 4.60
N PRO A 107 -19.01 8.53 5.62
CA PRO A 107 -19.86 8.18 6.77
C PRO A 107 -20.35 9.39 7.57
N SER A 108 -19.55 10.48 7.64
CA SER A 108 -19.95 11.71 8.32
C SER A 108 -20.98 12.57 7.55
N GLY A 109 -21.32 12.18 6.31
CA GLY A 109 -22.22 12.96 5.45
C GLY A 109 -21.59 14.21 4.83
N LEU A 110 -20.30 14.49 5.07
CA LEU A 110 -19.59 15.63 4.48
C LEU A 110 -19.49 15.52 2.95
N VAL A 111 -19.36 14.29 2.44
CA VAL A 111 -19.34 13.97 1.01
C VAL A 111 -20.42 12.93 0.72
N SER A 112 -21.23 13.17 -0.31
CA SER A 112 -22.30 12.25 -0.72
C SER A 112 -21.75 11.00 -1.43
N LYS A 113 -22.50 9.90 -1.39
CA LYS A 113 -22.16 8.68 -2.13
C LYS A 113 -21.99 8.94 -3.64
N ARG A 114 -22.80 9.84 -4.23
CA ARG A 114 -22.70 10.22 -5.64
C ARG A 114 -21.36 10.92 -5.94
N GLN A 115 -20.94 11.87 -5.09
CA GLN A 115 -19.65 12.54 -5.24
C GLN A 115 -18.47 11.57 -5.09
N ALA A 116 -18.59 10.57 -4.20
CA ALA A 116 -17.58 9.52 -4.04
C ALA A 116 -17.48 8.61 -5.28
N TRP A 117 -18.62 8.19 -5.87
CA TRP A 117 -18.61 7.46 -7.12
C TRP A 117 -17.98 8.25 -8.27
N THR A 118 -18.32 9.54 -8.39
CA THR A 118 -17.68 10.41 -9.39
C THR A 118 -16.17 10.49 -9.19
N PHE A 119 -15.70 10.60 -7.94
CA PHE A 119 -14.27 10.58 -7.64
C PHE A 119 -13.59 9.29 -8.11
N ILE A 120 -14.18 8.13 -7.81
CA ILE A 120 -13.67 6.81 -8.22
C ILE A 120 -13.57 6.71 -9.74
N ILE A 121 -14.62 7.12 -10.45
CA ILE A 121 -14.67 7.09 -11.92
C ILE A 121 -13.62 8.02 -12.52
N LEU A 122 -13.50 9.25 -12.00
CA LEU A 122 -12.52 10.22 -12.51
C LEU A 122 -11.08 9.77 -12.28
N THR A 123 -10.74 9.28 -11.08
CA THR A 123 -9.37 8.87 -10.77
C THR A 123 -8.97 7.61 -11.53
N ASN A 124 -9.80 6.58 -11.55
CA ASN A 124 -9.48 5.35 -12.29
C ASN A 124 -9.58 5.57 -13.80
N GLY A 125 -10.54 6.36 -14.28
CA GLY A 125 -10.67 6.73 -15.69
C GLY A 125 -9.46 7.53 -16.19
N ALA A 126 -8.95 8.49 -15.39
CA ALA A 126 -7.73 9.21 -15.71
C ALA A 126 -6.51 8.27 -15.80
N ALA A 127 -6.36 7.35 -14.84
CA ALA A 127 -5.28 6.37 -14.85
C ALA A 127 -5.33 5.46 -16.08
N VAL A 128 -6.51 4.93 -16.41
CA VAL A 128 -6.71 4.10 -17.62
C VAL A 128 -6.48 4.92 -18.89
N GLY A 129 -6.97 6.17 -18.95
CA GLY A 129 -6.72 7.07 -20.08
C GLY A 129 -5.23 7.33 -20.32
N MET A 130 -4.46 7.59 -19.26
CA MET A 130 -3.00 7.74 -19.35
C MET A 130 -2.31 6.47 -19.85
N LEU A 131 -2.77 5.28 -19.43
CA LEU A 131 -2.24 4.00 -19.91
C LEU A 131 -2.54 3.78 -21.41
N LEU A 132 -3.75 4.08 -21.84
CA LEU A 132 -4.16 3.92 -23.25
C LEU A 132 -3.39 4.86 -24.18
N ILE A 133 -3.10 6.09 -23.74
CA ILE A 133 -2.27 7.03 -24.51
C ILE A 133 -0.85 6.47 -24.70
N ARG A 134 -0.32 5.79 -23.67
CA ARG A 134 1.03 5.20 -23.73
C ARG A 134 1.12 3.96 -24.61
N LEU A 135 0.01 3.24 -24.81
CA LEU A 135 -0.06 1.95 -25.52
C LEU A 135 0.98 0.92 -25.04
N ASP A 136 1.41 1.02 -23.77
CA ASP A 136 2.35 0.11 -23.16
C ASP A 136 1.59 -1.13 -22.63
N LEU A 137 1.68 -2.21 -23.38
CA LEU A 137 0.98 -3.46 -23.08
C LEU A 137 1.39 -4.04 -21.72
N VAL A 138 2.66 -3.93 -21.34
CA VAL A 138 3.16 -4.45 -20.05
C VAL A 138 2.53 -3.69 -18.88
N SER A 139 2.51 -2.36 -18.95
CA SER A 139 1.83 -1.54 -17.94
C SER A 139 0.33 -1.86 -17.85
N ILE A 140 -0.33 -2.06 -18.99
CA ILE A 140 -1.75 -2.45 -19.02
C ILE A 140 -1.95 -3.81 -18.34
N MET A 141 -1.12 -4.81 -18.66
CA MET A 141 -1.20 -6.15 -18.06
C MET A 141 -0.94 -6.15 -16.55
N LEU A 142 -0.18 -5.19 -16.02
CA LEU A 142 0.06 -5.06 -14.58
C LEU A 142 -1.03 -4.25 -13.87
N VAL A 143 -1.54 -3.19 -14.50
CA VAL A 143 -2.55 -2.31 -13.90
C VAL A 143 -3.93 -2.96 -13.85
N LEU A 144 -4.32 -3.76 -14.86
CA LEU A 144 -5.60 -4.47 -14.83
C LEU A 144 -5.77 -5.37 -13.59
N PRO A 145 -4.81 -6.25 -13.23
CA PRO A 145 -4.87 -6.99 -11.96
C PRO A 145 -4.95 -6.09 -10.73
N MET A 146 -4.25 -4.94 -10.71
CA MET A 146 -4.32 -4.00 -9.58
C MET A 146 -5.75 -3.47 -9.39
N ILE A 147 -6.40 -3.04 -10.47
CA ILE A 147 -7.80 -2.59 -10.44
C ILE A 147 -8.71 -3.74 -9.99
N LEU A 148 -8.53 -4.93 -10.55
CA LEU A 148 -9.32 -6.11 -10.21
C LEU A 148 -9.19 -6.49 -8.73
N ILE A 149 -7.96 -6.52 -8.19
CA ILE A 149 -7.71 -6.77 -6.76
C ILE A 149 -8.43 -5.71 -5.91
N GLY A 150 -8.36 -4.43 -6.25
CA GLY A 150 -9.03 -3.35 -5.51
C GLY A 150 -10.55 -3.51 -5.49
N ILE A 151 -11.16 -3.89 -6.63
CA ILE A 151 -12.59 -4.19 -6.73
C ILE A 151 -12.96 -5.41 -5.89
N ILE A 152 -12.27 -6.54 -6.08
CA ILE A 152 -12.54 -7.80 -5.36
C ILE A 152 -12.35 -7.62 -3.86
N TYR A 153 -11.34 -6.86 -3.45
CA TYR A 153 -11.09 -6.52 -2.05
C TYR A 153 -12.30 -5.87 -1.40
N SER A 154 -12.96 -4.95 -2.11
CA SER A 154 -14.10 -4.16 -1.61
C SER A 154 -15.47 -4.81 -1.85
N MET A 155 -15.59 -5.76 -2.80
CA MET A 155 -16.89 -6.39 -3.12
C MET A 155 -17.50 -7.11 -1.92
N THR A 156 -18.77 -6.81 -1.61
CA THR A 156 -19.49 -7.36 -0.44
C THR A 156 -19.65 -8.89 -0.47
N LYS A 157 -19.78 -9.48 -1.65
CA LYS A 157 -19.96 -10.94 -1.81
C LYS A 157 -18.68 -11.73 -1.56
N ILE A 158 -17.53 -11.25 -2.05
CA ILE A 158 -16.23 -11.91 -1.92
C ILE A 158 -15.54 -11.44 -0.63
N ALA A 159 -15.58 -10.12 -0.39
CA ALA A 159 -15.13 -9.43 0.82
C ALA A 159 -13.77 -9.94 1.32
N LEU A 160 -12.72 -9.87 0.48
CA LEU A 160 -11.37 -10.27 0.88
C LEU A 160 -10.94 -9.60 2.19
N MET A 161 -11.38 -8.36 2.42
CA MET A 161 -11.13 -7.62 3.65
C MET A 161 -11.65 -8.31 4.92
N LYS A 162 -12.62 -9.26 4.80
CA LYS A 162 -13.18 -10.02 5.92
C LYS A 162 -12.52 -11.37 6.12
N ARG A 163 -11.61 -11.78 5.22
CA ARG A 163 -11.03 -13.12 5.21
C ARG A 163 -9.61 -13.08 5.74
N PHE A 164 -9.34 -13.88 6.73
CA PHE A 164 -8.05 -14.12 7.39
C PHE A 164 -6.84 -13.65 6.52
N LEU A 165 -5.88 -14.44 6.23
CA LEU A 165 -4.68 -14.06 5.45
C LEU A 165 -4.96 -13.38 4.11
N LEU A 166 -6.08 -13.68 3.43
CA LEU A 166 -6.35 -13.18 2.08
C LEU A 166 -6.42 -11.67 1.99
N LYS A 167 -6.89 -10.99 3.04
CA LYS A 167 -6.88 -9.53 3.13
C LYS A 167 -5.46 -8.96 2.99
N ASN A 168 -4.54 -9.45 3.82
CA ASN A 168 -3.18 -8.92 3.90
C ASN A 168 -2.34 -9.35 2.69
N ILE A 169 -2.57 -10.56 2.16
CA ILE A 169 -1.97 -11.05 0.91
C ILE A 169 -2.41 -10.17 -0.28
N ALA A 170 -3.69 -9.85 -0.41
CA ALA A 170 -4.18 -8.98 -1.48
C ALA A 170 -3.52 -7.58 -1.44
N ILE A 171 -3.38 -7.00 -0.24
CA ILE A 171 -2.67 -5.73 -0.03
C ILE A 171 -1.20 -5.86 -0.44
N ALA A 172 -0.54 -6.95 -0.06
CA ALA A 172 0.86 -7.20 -0.40
C ALA A 172 1.05 -7.37 -1.92
N ILE A 173 0.21 -8.18 -2.57
CA ILE A 173 0.26 -8.37 -4.03
C ILE A 173 0.03 -7.04 -4.76
N PHE A 174 -0.97 -6.26 -4.36
CA PHE A 174 -1.22 -4.94 -4.97
C PHE A 174 0.02 -4.04 -4.84
N TYR A 175 0.67 -4.01 -3.68
CA TYR A 175 1.87 -3.21 -3.45
C TYR A 175 3.07 -3.70 -4.27
N MET A 176 3.28 -5.02 -4.36
CA MET A 176 4.31 -5.63 -5.19
C MET A 176 4.11 -5.31 -6.67
N LEU A 177 2.86 -5.37 -7.17
CA LEU A 177 2.54 -4.98 -8.55
C LEU A 177 2.89 -3.52 -8.84
N CYS A 178 2.75 -2.60 -7.87
CA CYS A 178 3.20 -1.22 -8.02
C CYS A 178 4.72 -1.15 -8.27
N GLY A 179 5.51 -1.89 -7.51
CA GLY A 179 6.97 -1.95 -7.70
C GLY A 179 7.37 -2.59 -9.03
N ILE A 180 6.74 -3.72 -9.40
CA ILE A 180 6.96 -4.38 -10.69
C ILE A 180 6.63 -3.44 -11.85
N LEU A 181 5.52 -2.70 -11.76
CA LEU A 181 5.13 -1.71 -12.76
C LEU A 181 6.24 -0.68 -12.97
N GLY A 182 6.85 -0.19 -11.90
CA GLY A 182 8.00 0.71 -12.00
C GLY A 182 9.19 0.05 -12.70
N MET A 183 9.58 -1.15 -12.28
CA MET A 183 10.74 -1.87 -12.83
C MET A 183 10.60 -2.18 -14.31
N THR A 184 9.43 -2.67 -14.74
CA THR A 184 9.22 -3.19 -16.09
C THR A 184 9.04 -2.11 -17.13
N SER A 185 8.52 -0.95 -16.76
CA SER A 185 8.12 0.09 -17.70
C SER A 185 9.24 1.06 -18.05
N SER A 186 10.27 1.20 -17.21
CA SER A 186 11.36 2.16 -17.45
C SER A 186 12.34 1.66 -18.51
N TYR A 187 12.64 0.37 -18.54
CA TYR A 187 13.73 -0.21 -19.34
C TYR A 187 13.29 -1.35 -20.24
N GLY A 188 11.99 -1.58 -20.31
CA GLY A 188 11.43 -2.75 -20.97
C GLY A 188 11.61 -4.02 -20.15
N THR A 189 10.85 -5.03 -20.51
CA THR A 189 10.83 -6.34 -19.83
C THR A 189 12.18 -7.06 -19.88
N GLY A 190 13.04 -6.74 -20.86
CA GLY A 190 14.32 -7.42 -21.06
C GLY A 190 15.28 -7.26 -19.86
N LEU A 191 15.43 -6.05 -19.30
CA LEU A 191 16.32 -5.83 -18.15
C LEU A 191 15.85 -6.53 -16.89
N VAL A 192 14.54 -6.59 -16.65
CA VAL A 192 13.96 -7.29 -15.51
C VAL A 192 14.12 -8.80 -15.65
N ILE A 193 13.91 -9.34 -16.85
CA ILE A 193 14.08 -10.77 -17.13
C ILE A 193 15.56 -11.17 -16.97
N ASN A 194 16.48 -10.32 -17.38
CA ASN A 194 17.93 -10.55 -17.25
C ASN A 194 18.43 -10.40 -15.80
N ASN A 195 17.65 -9.76 -14.92
CA ASN A 195 18.01 -9.53 -13.51
C ASN A 195 16.91 -10.04 -12.55
N PRO A 196 16.52 -11.33 -12.60
CA PRO A 196 15.41 -11.85 -11.81
C PRO A 196 15.66 -11.75 -10.30
N ILE A 197 16.93 -11.73 -9.86
CA ILE A 197 17.31 -11.62 -8.44
C ILE A 197 16.92 -10.24 -7.89
N VAL A 198 17.10 -9.16 -8.67
CA VAL A 198 16.68 -7.80 -8.27
C VAL A 198 15.18 -7.73 -8.12
N LEU A 199 14.45 -8.29 -9.08
CA LEU A 199 12.99 -8.40 -9.02
C LEU A 199 12.54 -9.16 -7.77
N LEU A 200 13.14 -10.32 -7.53
CA LEU A 200 12.83 -11.17 -6.38
C LEU A 200 13.12 -10.44 -5.07
N HIS A 201 14.26 -9.74 -4.97
CA HIS A 201 14.61 -8.93 -3.80
C HIS A 201 13.55 -7.86 -3.53
N MET A 202 13.22 -7.06 -4.54
CA MET A 202 12.22 -6.01 -4.37
C MET A 202 10.85 -6.56 -3.97
N ILE A 203 10.37 -7.62 -4.62
CA ILE A 203 9.08 -8.25 -4.32
C ILE A 203 9.07 -8.80 -2.91
N ALA A 204 10.09 -9.58 -2.53
CA ALA A 204 10.15 -10.23 -1.22
C ALA A 204 10.20 -9.19 -0.10
N ILE A 205 11.11 -8.23 -0.18
CA ILE A 205 11.35 -7.25 0.89
C ILE A 205 10.16 -6.27 1.02
N SER A 206 9.71 -5.70 -0.09
CA SER A 206 8.57 -4.79 -0.10
C SER A 206 7.27 -5.51 0.29
N GLY A 207 7.09 -6.76 -0.18
CA GLY A 207 5.95 -7.59 0.16
C GLY A 207 5.87 -7.93 1.64
N ILE A 208 6.98 -8.36 2.25
CA ILE A 208 7.03 -8.64 3.70
C ILE A 208 6.72 -7.35 4.48
N MET A 209 7.35 -6.24 4.13
CA MET A 209 7.17 -4.99 4.87
C MET A 209 5.73 -4.49 4.83
N ILE A 210 5.07 -4.47 3.66
CA ILE A 210 3.69 -4.02 3.57
C ILE A 210 2.72 -5.01 4.23
N PHE A 211 2.99 -6.32 4.15
CA PHE A 211 2.23 -7.35 4.84
C PHE A 211 2.26 -7.13 6.36
N VAL A 212 3.46 -6.95 6.94
CA VAL A 212 3.65 -6.63 8.36
C VAL A 212 2.87 -5.38 8.74
N GLY A 213 3.04 -4.29 8.01
CA GLY A 213 2.38 -3.03 8.33
C GLY A 213 0.87 -3.07 8.19
N SER A 214 0.33 -3.87 7.26
CA SER A 214 -1.12 -4.07 7.14
C SER A 214 -1.69 -4.79 8.36
N ILE A 215 -0.95 -5.75 8.93
CA ILE A 215 -1.35 -6.46 10.14
C ILE A 215 -1.21 -5.57 11.39
N VAL A 216 -0.19 -4.72 11.44
CA VAL A 216 -0.07 -3.69 12.51
C VAL A 216 -1.28 -2.75 12.51
N ASN A 217 -1.83 -2.41 11.34
CA ASN A 217 -3.09 -1.67 11.27
C ASN A 217 -4.27 -2.48 11.85
N ASP A 218 -4.33 -3.78 11.54
CA ASP A 218 -5.40 -4.67 12.01
C ASP A 218 -5.36 -4.88 13.53
N LEU A 219 -4.16 -4.90 14.15
CA LEU A 219 -4.02 -4.92 15.60
C LEU A 219 -4.76 -3.76 16.27
N GLY A 220 -4.73 -2.56 15.67
CA GLY A 220 -5.45 -1.39 16.19
C GLY A 220 -6.97 -1.43 15.99
N ASP A 221 -7.46 -2.30 15.12
CA ASP A 221 -8.89 -2.41 14.80
C ASP A 221 -9.49 -3.77 15.27
N THR A 222 -8.74 -4.58 16.04
CA THR A 222 -9.10 -5.98 16.41
C THR A 222 -10.50 -6.10 17.01
N GLU A 223 -10.89 -5.24 17.95
CA GLU A 223 -12.21 -5.28 18.58
C GLU A 223 -13.32 -4.95 17.59
N GLY A 224 -13.17 -3.86 16.83
CA GLY A 224 -14.15 -3.48 15.81
C GLY A 224 -14.27 -4.52 14.68
N ASP A 225 -13.17 -5.19 14.33
CA ASP A 225 -13.19 -6.28 13.34
C ASP A 225 -13.93 -7.52 13.91
N ARG A 226 -13.74 -7.83 15.20
CA ARG A 226 -14.47 -8.92 15.88
C ARG A 226 -15.96 -8.65 15.93
N GLU A 227 -16.38 -7.45 16.34
CA GLU A 227 -17.78 -7.02 16.36
C GLU A 227 -18.42 -7.04 14.96
N ALA A 228 -17.66 -6.71 13.93
CA ALA A 228 -18.10 -6.77 12.53
C ALA A 228 -18.05 -8.17 11.90
N GLY A 229 -17.70 -9.23 12.66
CA GLY A 229 -17.57 -10.60 12.17
C GLY A 229 -16.44 -10.79 11.16
N ARG A 230 -15.43 -9.92 11.17
CA ARG A 230 -14.24 -10.02 10.31
C ARG A 230 -13.24 -11.00 10.94
N ARG A 231 -12.69 -11.88 10.13
CA ARG A 231 -11.66 -12.84 10.54
C ARG A 231 -10.28 -12.32 10.12
N THR A 232 -9.82 -11.26 10.77
CA THR A 232 -8.45 -10.76 10.57
C THR A 232 -7.44 -11.57 11.38
N ILE A 233 -6.14 -11.43 11.06
CA ILE A 233 -5.08 -12.20 11.73
C ILE A 233 -5.10 -11.97 13.25
N PRO A 234 -5.19 -10.73 13.78
CA PRO A 234 -5.27 -10.51 15.21
C PRO A 234 -6.55 -11.08 15.86
N VAL A 235 -7.68 -11.09 15.13
CA VAL A 235 -8.93 -11.69 15.63
C VAL A 235 -8.82 -13.20 15.77
N VAL A 236 -8.10 -13.86 14.85
CA VAL A 236 -7.97 -15.32 14.81
C VAL A 236 -6.86 -15.83 15.73
N LEU A 237 -5.68 -15.21 15.68
CA LEU A 237 -4.48 -15.65 16.41
C LEU A 237 -4.35 -15.02 17.81
N GLY A 238 -5.10 -13.93 18.07
CA GLY A 238 -4.88 -13.07 19.23
C GLY A 238 -3.69 -12.12 19.03
N GLY A 239 -3.67 -11.05 19.84
CA GLY A 239 -2.67 -9.98 19.70
C GLY A 239 -1.24 -10.46 19.92
N GLU A 240 -0.96 -11.21 20.98
CA GLU A 240 0.38 -11.70 21.29
C GLU A 240 0.97 -12.60 20.20
N ASN A 241 0.23 -13.60 19.72
CA ASN A 241 0.71 -14.50 18.67
C ASN A 241 0.91 -13.76 17.35
N THR A 242 0.04 -12.78 17.07
CA THR A 242 0.21 -11.89 15.92
C THR A 242 1.53 -11.12 16.03
N ILE A 243 1.83 -10.52 17.17
CA ILE A 243 3.08 -9.79 17.40
C ILE A 243 4.30 -10.70 17.23
N LYS A 244 4.28 -11.93 17.81
CA LYS A 244 5.34 -12.93 17.63
C LYS A 244 5.59 -13.26 16.17
N MET A 245 4.51 -13.49 15.40
CA MET A 245 4.56 -13.73 13.96
C MET A 245 5.20 -12.54 13.21
N LEU A 246 4.83 -11.30 13.54
CA LEU A 246 5.38 -10.11 12.92
C LEU A 246 6.88 -9.94 13.22
N ILE A 247 7.32 -10.22 14.45
CA ILE A 247 8.73 -10.21 14.84
C ILE A 247 9.52 -11.23 14.01
N ILE A 248 9.01 -12.45 13.84
CA ILE A 248 9.64 -13.48 13.01
C ILE A 248 9.81 -12.99 11.57
N LEU A 249 8.76 -12.42 10.96
CA LEU A 249 8.83 -11.88 9.61
C LEU A 249 9.87 -10.76 9.46
N LEU A 250 9.96 -9.87 10.47
CA LEU A 250 10.94 -8.78 10.47
C LEU A 250 12.38 -9.29 10.65
N VAL A 251 12.60 -10.42 11.33
CA VAL A 251 13.92 -11.06 11.45
C VAL A 251 14.28 -11.80 10.15
N ILE A 252 13.33 -12.46 9.52
CA ILE A 252 13.54 -13.18 8.25
C ILE A 252 13.83 -12.21 7.10
N MET A 253 13.24 -11.03 7.10
CA MET A 253 13.35 -10.06 6.00
C MET A 253 14.81 -9.69 5.67
N PRO A 254 15.69 -9.26 6.62
CA PRO A 254 17.09 -9.02 6.32
C PRO A 254 17.85 -10.31 5.94
N ALA A 255 17.52 -11.46 6.52
CA ALA A 255 18.15 -12.73 6.14
C ALA A 255 17.89 -13.06 4.64
N ILE A 256 16.67 -12.89 4.16
CA ILE A 256 16.34 -13.03 2.72
C ILE A 256 17.13 -12.01 1.90
N SER A 257 17.22 -10.76 2.35
CA SER A 257 17.93 -9.71 1.61
C SER A 257 19.43 -10.02 1.47
N TRP A 258 20.08 -10.47 2.54
CA TRP A 258 21.49 -10.88 2.51
C TRP A 258 21.70 -12.15 1.67
N MET A 259 20.80 -13.12 1.73
CA MET A 259 20.85 -14.32 0.90
C MET A 259 20.79 -13.96 -0.58
N LEU A 260 19.86 -13.12 -0.99
CA LEU A 260 19.71 -12.69 -2.39
C LEU A 260 20.91 -11.85 -2.85
N TYR A 261 21.48 -11.02 -1.98
CA TYR A 261 22.74 -10.32 -2.24
C TYR A 261 23.88 -11.30 -2.51
N SER A 262 24.10 -12.29 -1.62
CA SER A 262 25.15 -13.29 -1.79
C SER A 262 25.02 -14.06 -3.10
N THR A 263 23.78 -14.49 -3.44
CA THR A 263 23.50 -15.17 -4.70
C THR A 263 23.77 -14.25 -5.90
N SER A 264 23.50 -12.94 -5.79
CA SER A 264 23.78 -12.01 -6.88
C SER A 264 25.26 -11.75 -7.09
N ALA A 265 26.07 -11.83 -6.02
CA ALA A 265 27.51 -11.63 -6.06
C ALA A 265 28.27 -12.77 -6.77
N GLU A 266 27.69 -13.97 -6.82
CA GLU A 266 28.26 -15.11 -7.57
C GLU A 266 28.14 -14.97 -9.10
N HIS A 267 27.29 -14.05 -9.57
CA HIS A 267 27.12 -13.76 -10.98
C HIS A 267 28.00 -12.56 -11.39
N ALA A 268 28.56 -12.57 -12.58
CA ALA A 268 29.54 -11.60 -13.07
C ALA A 268 29.12 -10.11 -13.01
N TYR A 269 27.86 -9.85 -12.71
CA TYR A 269 27.30 -8.53 -12.46
C TYR A 269 26.67 -8.52 -11.07
N HIS A 270 27.20 -7.72 -10.14
CA HIS A 270 26.55 -7.48 -8.85
C HIS A 270 25.18 -6.84 -9.09
N ALA A 271 24.16 -7.67 -9.25
CA ALA A 271 22.81 -7.21 -9.56
C ALA A 271 22.16 -6.48 -8.39
N ILE A 272 22.58 -6.75 -7.15
CA ILE A 272 22.13 -6.11 -5.92
C ILE A 272 23.36 -5.48 -5.24
N SER A 273 23.33 -4.16 -5.00
CA SER A 273 24.35 -3.48 -4.23
C SER A 273 24.30 -3.87 -2.75
N MET A 274 25.44 -3.92 -2.07
CA MET A 274 25.56 -4.18 -0.62
C MET A 274 24.78 -3.16 0.22
N THR A 275 24.53 -1.97 -0.28
CA THR A 275 23.72 -0.95 0.39
C THR A 275 22.25 -1.38 0.56
N ALA A 276 21.74 -2.27 -0.30
CA ALA A 276 20.37 -2.79 -0.19
C ALA A 276 20.16 -3.65 1.08
N PRO A 277 20.91 -4.74 1.31
CA PRO A 277 20.73 -5.55 2.53
C PRO A 277 21.10 -4.77 3.81
N ILE A 278 22.05 -3.84 3.76
CA ILE A 278 22.34 -2.94 4.89
C ILE A 278 21.10 -2.08 5.21
N GLY A 279 20.51 -1.43 4.20
CA GLY A 279 19.32 -0.61 4.36
C GLY A 279 18.11 -1.41 4.88
N VAL A 280 17.91 -2.62 4.35
CA VAL A 280 16.87 -3.55 4.82
C VAL A 280 17.09 -3.93 6.28
N THR A 281 18.33 -4.19 6.68
CA THR A 281 18.68 -4.52 8.06
C THR A 281 18.39 -3.35 9.02
N ILE A 282 18.71 -2.12 8.61
CA ILE A 282 18.41 -0.91 9.39
C ILE A 282 16.89 -0.75 9.56
N VAL A 283 16.13 -0.86 8.46
CA VAL A 283 14.67 -0.73 8.51
C VAL A 283 14.03 -1.81 9.36
N ALA A 284 14.47 -3.07 9.24
CA ALA A 284 13.99 -4.17 10.06
C ALA A 284 14.29 -3.95 11.54
N SER A 285 15.48 -3.49 11.87
CA SER A 285 15.87 -3.16 13.25
C SER A 285 15.01 -2.06 13.85
N LEU A 286 14.76 -0.98 13.10
CA LEU A 286 13.86 0.10 13.52
C LEU A 286 12.41 -0.40 13.67
N ALA A 287 11.95 -1.29 12.79
CA ALA A 287 10.63 -1.91 12.91
C ALA A 287 10.53 -2.80 14.15
N LEU A 288 11.56 -3.60 14.45
CA LEU A 288 11.63 -4.44 15.66
C LEU A 288 11.60 -3.59 16.95
N VAL A 289 12.33 -2.48 16.99
CA VAL A 289 12.24 -1.52 18.11
C VAL A 289 10.81 -0.98 18.26
N ARG A 290 10.10 -0.74 17.16
CA ARG A 290 8.69 -0.32 17.22
C ARG A 290 7.76 -1.44 17.70
N MET A 291 8.07 -2.70 17.41
CA MET A 291 7.28 -3.85 17.91
C MET A 291 7.29 -3.92 19.44
N THR A 292 8.39 -3.55 20.12
CA THR A 292 8.42 -3.48 21.59
C THR A 292 7.45 -2.43 22.14
N SER A 293 7.26 -1.31 21.41
CA SER A 293 6.27 -0.29 21.80
C SER A 293 4.84 -0.75 21.51
N ILE A 294 4.62 -1.48 20.42
CA ILE A 294 3.32 -2.06 20.07
C ILE A 294 2.92 -3.11 21.11
N GLN A 295 3.82 -3.98 21.52
CA GLN A 295 3.57 -5.01 22.53
C GLN A 295 3.06 -4.44 23.86
N LYS A 296 3.45 -3.22 24.21
CA LYS A 296 3.01 -2.54 25.44
C LYS A 296 1.61 -1.93 25.35
N VAL A 297 1.11 -1.71 24.15
CA VAL A 297 -0.11 -0.91 23.91
C VAL A 297 -1.12 -1.54 22.95
N PHE A 298 -0.92 -2.81 22.56
CA PHE A 298 -1.75 -3.42 21.51
C PHE A 298 -3.23 -3.62 21.93
N GLU A 299 -3.52 -3.60 23.21
CA GLU A 299 -4.89 -3.65 23.75
C GLU A 299 -5.58 -2.28 23.73
N ASP A 300 -4.80 -1.18 23.69
CA ASP A 300 -5.35 0.17 23.61
C ASP A 300 -5.43 0.67 22.15
N ARG A 301 -6.66 0.77 21.66
CA ARG A 301 -6.99 1.15 20.28
C ARG A 301 -6.39 2.48 19.83
N ASP A 302 -6.45 3.50 20.69
CA ASP A 302 -5.98 4.83 20.33
C ASP A 302 -4.45 4.91 20.30
N SER A 303 -3.78 4.24 21.22
CA SER A 303 -2.33 4.10 21.24
C SER A 303 -1.84 3.29 20.05
N MET A 304 -2.52 2.20 19.68
CA MET A 304 -2.19 1.42 18.48
C MET A 304 -2.31 2.24 17.19
N ARG A 305 -3.35 3.06 17.06
CA ARG A 305 -3.48 3.98 15.91
C ARG A 305 -2.35 4.99 15.81
N LYS A 306 -1.83 5.47 16.95
CA LYS A 306 -0.65 6.34 17.00
C LYS A 306 0.59 5.57 16.57
N GLN A 307 0.76 4.32 17.00
CA GLN A 307 1.89 3.47 16.59
C GLN A 307 1.83 3.16 15.08
N HIS A 308 0.68 2.77 14.54
CA HIS A 308 0.53 2.50 13.10
C HIS A 308 0.96 3.69 12.23
N LYS A 309 0.61 4.93 12.61
CA LYS A 309 1.05 6.13 11.87
C LYS A 309 2.57 6.28 11.78
N LYS A 310 3.32 5.71 12.73
CA LYS A 310 4.79 5.75 12.76
C LYS A 310 5.43 4.73 11.80
N TRP A 311 4.63 3.85 11.18
CA TRP A 311 5.13 2.89 10.19
C TRP A 311 5.35 3.52 8.82
N PHE A 312 4.62 4.59 8.49
CA PHE A 312 4.76 5.27 7.20
C PHE A 312 6.21 5.70 6.88
N PRO A 313 6.97 6.32 7.80
CA PRO A 313 8.39 6.63 7.56
C PRO A 313 9.25 5.41 7.26
N LEU A 314 8.97 4.23 7.83
CA LEU A 314 9.75 3.02 7.55
C LEU A 314 9.60 2.56 6.09
N TYR A 315 8.40 2.68 5.52
CA TYR A 315 8.20 2.41 4.09
C TYR A 315 8.98 3.39 3.21
N MET A 316 8.99 4.67 3.59
CA MET A 316 9.74 5.70 2.87
C MET A 316 11.23 5.38 2.87
N VAL A 317 11.78 5.06 4.04
CA VAL A 317 13.21 4.71 4.19
C VAL A 317 13.51 3.45 3.37
N LEU A 318 12.67 2.42 3.42
CA LEU A 318 12.87 1.19 2.66
C LEU A 318 12.95 1.47 1.13
N GLN A 319 12.00 2.23 0.59
CA GLN A 319 12.00 2.58 -0.83
C GLN A 319 13.21 3.44 -1.20
N SER A 320 13.61 4.37 -0.30
CA SER A 320 14.85 5.15 -0.50
C SER A 320 16.09 4.25 -0.49
N CYS A 321 16.15 3.21 0.35
CA CYS A 321 17.26 2.25 0.34
C CYS A 321 17.35 1.49 -0.99
N HIS A 322 16.22 1.10 -1.59
CA HIS A 322 16.22 0.47 -2.91
C HIS A 322 16.76 1.41 -3.99
N VAL A 323 16.35 2.68 -3.96
CA VAL A 323 16.85 3.70 -4.90
C VAL A 323 18.34 3.95 -4.69
N ILE A 324 18.79 4.15 -3.45
CA ILE A 324 20.20 4.39 -3.12
C ILE A 324 21.05 3.20 -3.54
N ALA A 325 20.56 1.97 -3.34
CA ALA A 325 21.27 0.76 -3.73
C ALA A 325 21.49 0.67 -5.24
N ALA A 326 20.57 1.17 -6.05
CA ALA A 326 20.73 1.24 -7.50
C ALA A 326 21.66 2.38 -7.95
N LEU A 327 21.73 3.47 -7.17
CA LEU A 327 22.56 4.64 -7.45
C LEU A 327 24.01 4.49 -7.01
N LEU A 328 24.25 3.70 -5.97
CA LEU A 328 25.57 3.45 -5.38
C LEU A 328 25.92 1.96 -5.50
N PRO A 329 26.37 1.48 -6.65
CA PRO A 329 26.82 0.11 -6.79
C PRO A 329 28.17 -0.04 -6.06
N LEU A 330 28.12 -0.36 -4.77
CA LEU A 330 29.26 -0.70 -3.93
C LEU A 330 29.35 -2.21 -3.78
#